data_d23452acf8b8482df7f5754f55de9f40
#
_entry.id   d23452acf8b8482df7f5754f55de9f40
#
_cell.length_a   1.000
_cell.length_b   1.000
_cell.length_c   1.000
_cell.angle_alpha   90.00
_cell.angle_beta   90.00
_cell.angle_gamma   90.00
#
_symmetry.space_group_name_H-M   'P 1'
#
loop_
_entity.id
_entity.type
_entity.pdbx_description
1 polymer ?
#
loop_
_entity_poly.entity_id
_entity_poly.type
_entity_poly.pdbx_seq_one_letter_code
_entity_poly.pdbx_strand_id
1 'polypeptide(L)'
;MTMEPGAFNLTDLIEYQDGAIVSRQLAKTPGGSVTVFAFDSGEGLSEHTTPHEALLHVLDGVALIQVAGAKHQVGEGQIIRLPGGGPHAVQAEQRFKMLLVMVRSDTA
;
A
#
# COMPACT_ATOMS: atom_id res chain seq x y z
N MET A 1 -0.54 -17.93 0.87
CA MET A 1 -1.85 -18.38 1.38
C MET A 1 -2.96 -17.74 0.57
N THR A 2 -3.90 -18.52 0.12
CA THR A 2 -5.01 -18.05 -0.70
C THR A 2 -6.24 -17.85 0.19
N MET A 3 -6.94 -16.73 -0.02
CA MET A 3 -8.19 -16.47 0.70
C MET A 3 -9.30 -17.37 0.17
N GLU A 4 -10.16 -17.82 1.07
CA GLU A 4 -11.39 -18.50 0.67
C GLU A 4 -12.28 -17.54 -0.11
N PRO A 5 -13.04 -18.02 -1.11
CA PRO A 5 -14.02 -17.19 -1.78
C PRO A 5 -15.05 -16.66 -0.77
N GLY A 6 -15.41 -15.38 -0.92
CA GLY A 6 -16.38 -14.76 -0.04
C GLY A 6 -16.25 -13.26 -0.06
N ALA A 7 -17.08 -12.61 0.75
CA ALA A 7 -17.06 -11.16 0.91
C ALA A 7 -16.38 -10.81 2.23
N PHE A 8 -15.44 -9.88 2.18
CA PHE A 8 -14.68 -9.44 3.33
C PHE A 8 -14.66 -7.92 3.41
N ASN A 9 -14.62 -7.41 4.64
CA ASN A 9 -14.31 -5.99 4.85
C ASN A 9 -12.79 -5.84 4.84
N LEU A 10 -12.27 -4.98 3.97
CA LEU A 10 -10.83 -4.84 3.81
C LEU A 10 -10.11 -4.46 5.10
N THR A 11 -10.73 -3.60 5.91
CA THR A 11 -10.12 -3.17 7.18
C THR A 11 -10.02 -4.29 8.21
N ASP A 12 -10.81 -5.35 8.06
CA ASP A 12 -10.79 -6.50 8.98
C ASP A 12 -9.71 -7.51 8.62
N LEU A 13 -9.08 -7.37 7.46
CA LEU A 13 -8.09 -8.33 6.98
C LEU A 13 -6.70 -8.12 7.59
N ILE A 14 -6.49 -7.00 8.26
CA ILE A 14 -5.18 -6.66 8.84
C ILE A 14 -5.40 -5.88 10.14
N GLU A 15 -4.55 -6.14 11.13
CA GLU A 15 -4.61 -5.47 12.43
C GLU A 15 -3.36 -4.62 12.66
N TYR A 16 -3.52 -3.50 13.35
CA TYR A 16 -2.37 -2.70 13.78
C TYR A 16 -1.58 -3.44 14.86
N GLN A 17 -0.26 -3.28 14.82
CA GLN A 17 0.64 -3.74 15.87
C GLN A 17 1.56 -2.60 16.27
N ASP A 18 1.77 -2.43 17.57
CA ASP A 18 2.64 -1.38 18.10
C ASP A 18 4.06 -1.51 17.53
N GLY A 19 4.59 -0.42 17.01
CA GLY A 19 5.95 -0.33 16.50
C GLY A 19 6.20 -1.12 15.24
N ALA A 20 5.15 -1.48 14.49
CA ALA A 20 5.32 -2.38 13.35
C ALA A 20 4.56 -1.92 12.11
N ILE A 21 5.03 -2.41 10.97
CA ILE A 21 4.29 -2.45 9.72
C ILE A 21 3.88 -3.91 9.53
N VAL A 22 2.58 -4.15 9.44
CA VAL A 22 2.05 -5.49 9.23
C VAL A 22 1.53 -5.57 7.80
N SER A 23 1.78 -6.68 7.13
CA SER A 23 1.29 -6.89 5.77
C SER A 23 0.66 -8.26 5.61
N ARG A 24 -0.31 -8.34 4.72
CA ARG A 24 -0.94 -9.59 4.34
C ARG A 24 -1.17 -9.58 2.83
N GLN A 25 -0.57 -10.54 2.14
CA GLN A 25 -0.76 -10.67 0.70
C GLN A 25 -2.05 -11.42 0.43
N LEU A 26 -2.96 -10.78 -0.31
CA LEU A 26 -4.27 -11.35 -0.62
C LEU A 26 -4.24 -12.16 -1.90
N ALA A 27 -3.43 -11.74 -2.87
CA ALA A 27 -3.31 -12.42 -4.16
C ALA A 27 -1.96 -12.12 -4.76
N LYS A 28 -1.41 -13.10 -5.46
CA LYS A 28 -0.17 -12.92 -6.22
C LYS A 28 -0.20 -13.82 -7.44
N THR A 29 0.11 -13.23 -8.58
CA THR A 29 0.24 -13.94 -9.86
C THR A 29 1.47 -13.37 -10.57
N PRO A 30 1.90 -13.98 -11.68
CA PRO A 30 2.96 -13.35 -12.48
C PRO A 30 2.62 -11.95 -12.95
N GLY A 31 1.34 -11.60 -13.05
CA GLY A 31 0.90 -10.28 -13.50
C GLY A 31 0.84 -9.22 -12.44
N GLY A 32 0.92 -9.58 -11.15
CA GLY A 32 0.86 -8.58 -10.10
C GLY A 32 0.51 -9.15 -8.74
N SER A 33 0.24 -8.26 -7.81
CA SER A 33 -0.08 -8.65 -6.43
C SER A 33 -1.07 -7.66 -5.81
N VAL A 34 -1.77 -8.15 -4.79
CA VAL A 34 -2.68 -7.34 -3.97
C VAL A 34 -2.33 -7.61 -2.51
N THR A 35 -1.97 -6.57 -1.79
CA THR A 35 -1.51 -6.68 -0.40
C THR A 35 -2.17 -5.60 0.45
N VAL A 36 -2.59 -5.95 1.66
CA VAL A 36 -3.04 -4.98 2.65
C VAL A 36 -1.94 -4.75 3.67
N PHE A 37 -1.82 -3.51 4.15
CA PHE A 37 -0.83 -3.09 5.13
C PHE A 37 -1.50 -2.35 6.27
N ALA A 38 -0.93 -2.49 7.45
CA ALA A 38 -1.28 -1.67 8.61
C ALA A 38 0.01 -1.08 9.15
N PHE A 39 0.07 0.27 9.21
CA PHE A 39 1.24 0.99 9.67
C PHE A 39 0.95 1.59 11.04
N ASP A 40 1.83 1.34 12.01
CA ASP A 40 1.77 2.08 13.26
C ASP A 40 2.29 3.51 13.03
N SER A 41 1.92 4.43 13.90
CA SER A 41 2.42 5.81 13.82
C SER A 41 3.94 5.82 13.95
N GLY A 42 4.59 6.65 13.14
CA GLY A 42 6.04 6.75 13.11
C GLY A 42 6.71 5.78 12.14
N GLU A 43 5.99 4.78 11.65
CA GLU A 43 6.54 3.81 10.69
C GLU A 43 6.46 4.35 9.26
N GLY A 44 7.29 3.82 8.39
CA GLY A 44 7.29 4.24 7.00
C GLY A 44 8.14 3.35 6.13
N LEU A 45 7.99 3.54 4.83
CA LEU A 45 8.82 2.88 3.82
C LEU A 45 9.68 3.97 3.18
N SER A 46 10.99 3.82 3.26
CA SER A 46 11.92 4.78 2.68
C SER A 46 11.78 4.83 1.16
N GLU A 47 12.27 5.91 0.57
CA GLU A 47 12.19 6.11 -0.87
C GLU A 47 12.82 4.94 -1.62
N HIS A 48 12.08 4.43 -2.57
CA HIS A 48 12.52 3.33 -3.44
C HIS A 48 11.83 3.44 -4.79
N THR A 49 12.34 2.70 -5.76
CA THR A 49 11.83 2.68 -7.12
C THR A 49 11.56 1.25 -7.54
N THR A 50 10.45 1.04 -8.23
CA THR A 50 10.10 -0.26 -8.80
C THR A 50 9.69 -0.04 -10.25
N PRO A 51 9.93 -1.00 -11.16
CA PRO A 51 9.48 -0.87 -12.55
C PRO A 51 7.97 -1.04 -12.72
N HIS A 52 7.27 -1.48 -11.69
CA HIS A 52 5.84 -1.82 -11.78
C HIS A 52 4.96 -0.63 -11.46
N GLU A 53 3.79 -0.57 -12.08
CA GLU A 53 2.74 0.37 -11.71
C GLU A 53 2.09 -0.11 -10.42
N ALA A 54 1.68 0.83 -9.58
CA ALA A 54 0.96 0.50 -8.36
C ALA A 54 -0.14 1.50 -8.09
N LEU A 55 -1.19 1.02 -7.43
CA LEU A 55 -2.27 1.85 -6.92
C LEU A 55 -2.34 1.63 -5.42
N LEU A 56 -2.31 2.71 -4.67
CA LEU A 56 -2.37 2.68 -3.21
C LEU A 56 -3.70 3.28 -2.78
N HIS A 57 -4.51 2.50 -2.09
CA HIS A 57 -5.83 2.89 -1.63
C HIS A 57 -5.83 2.92 -0.11
N VAL A 58 -6.10 4.07 0.48
CA VAL A 58 -6.14 4.20 1.94
C VAL A 58 -7.50 3.71 2.45
N LEU A 59 -7.45 2.76 3.38
CA LEU A 59 -8.63 2.10 3.95
C LEU A 59 -9.04 2.70 5.28
N ASP A 60 -8.08 3.19 6.06
CA ASP A 60 -8.30 3.73 7.39
C ASP A 60 -7.18 4.73 7.68
N GLY A 61 -7.52 5.87 8.23
CA GLY A 61 -6.54 6.91 8.57
C GLY A 61 -6.07 7.72 7.37
N VAL A 62 -4.88 8.28 7.48
CA VAL A 62 -4.28 9.15 6.46
C VAL A 62 -2.82 8.75 6.25
N ALA A 63 -2.44 8.59 4.99
CA ALA A 63 -1.06 8.27 4.62
C ALA A 63 -0.40 9.52 4.01
N LEU A 64 0.88 9.69 4.30
CA LEU A 64 1.70 10.71 3.64
C LEU A 64 2.53 9.98 2.59
N ILE A 65 2.32 10.31 1.33
CA ILE A 65 2.96 9.62 0.21
C ILE A 65 3.79 10.63 -0.57
N GLN A 66 5.06 10.31 -0.81
CA GLN A 66 5.92 11.11 -1.64
C GLN A 66 6.13 10.40 -2.98
N VAL A 67 5.81 11.09 -4.07
CA VAL A 67 5.95 10.55 -5.42
C VAL A 67 6.79 11.54 -6.23
N ALA A 68 7.96 11.11 -6.68
CA ALA A 68 8.88 11.93 -7.46
C ALA A 68 9.14 13.29 -6.79
N GLY A 69 9.31 13.29 -5.48
CA GLY A 69 9.58 14.50 -4.70
C GLY A 69 8.36 15.29 -4.29
N ALA A 70 7.19 15.02 -4.85
CA ALA A 70 5.96 15.72 -4.49
C ALA A 70 5.24 14.98 -3.36
N LYS A 71 4.82 15.71 -2.33
CA LYS A 71 4.15 15.15 -1.16
C LYS A 71 2.65 15.17 -1.35
N HIS A 72 2.01 14.06 -1.01
CA HIS A 72 0.55 13.91 -1.10
C HIS A 72 0.01 13.39 0.22
N GLN A 73 -1.09 13.96 0.66
CA GLN A 73 -1.86 13.46 1.79
C GLN A 73 -3.03 12.68 1.23
N VAL A 74 -3.06 11.38 1.51
CA VAL A 74 -4.08 10.48 0.97
C VAL A 74 -4.92 9.97 2.14
N GLY A 75 -6.19 10.31 2.13
CA GLY A 75 -7.11 9.96 3.20
C GLY A 75 -7.97 8.75 2.88
N GLU A 76 -8.75 8.34 3.87
CA GLU A 76 -9.63 7.18 3.78
C GLU A 76 -10.52 7.26 2.54
N GLY A 77 -10.55 6.20 1.76
CA GLY A 77 -11.32 6.10 0.53
C GLY A 77 -10.64 6.69 -0.69
N GLN A 78 -9.49 7.34 -0.53
CA GLN A 78 -8.76 7.91 -1.65
C GLN A 78 -7.72 6.94 -2.18
N ILE A 79 -7.36 7.12 -3.43
CA ILE A 79 -6.37 6.30 -4.13
C ILE A 79 -5.31 7.22 -4.74
N ILE A 80 -4.05 6.75 -4.74
CA ILE A 80 -2.97 7.44 -5.44
C ILE A 80 -2.26 6.45 -6.35
N ARG A 81 -1.91 6.92 -7.55
CA ARG A 81 -1.14 6.12 -8.49
C ARG A 81 0.35 6.32 -8.24
N LEU A 82 1.09 5.21 -8.17
CA LEU A 82 2.54 5.21 -8.04
C LEU A 82 3.11 4.73 -9.38
N PRO A 83 3.56 5.65 -10.24
CA PRO A 83 4.04 5.26 -11.58
C PRO A 83 5.26 4.36 -11.51
N GLY A 84 5.33 3.38 -12.40
CA GLY A 84 6.51 2.53 -12.54
C GLY A 84 7.71 3.37 -12.98
N GLY A 85 8.86 3.07 -12.39
CA GLY A 85 10.11 3.77 -12.69
C GLY A 85 10.32 5.06 -11.91
N GLY A 86 9.32 5.52 -11.16
CA GLY A 86 9.45 6.72 -10.35
C GLY A 86 9.70 6.40 -8.88
N PRO A 87 10.47 7.24 -8.17
CA PRO A 87 10.71 7.03 -6.75
C PRO A 87 9.48 7.41 -5.92
N HIS A 88 9.22 6.63 -4.87
CA HIS A 88 8.14 6.94 -3.94
C HIS A 88 8.49 6.50 -2.52
N ALA A 89 7.86 7.13 -1.54
CA ALA A 89 8.04 6.84 -0.13
C ALA A 89 6.71 6.97 0.60
N VAL A 90 6.59 6.27 1.72
CA VAL A 90 5.37 6.25 2.54
C VAL A 90 5.75 6.59 3.97
N GLN A 91 4.97 7.45 4.60
CA GLN A 91 5.17 7.83 6.00
C GLN A 91 3.86 7.86 6.76
N ALA A 92 3.84 7.26 7.94
CA ALA A 92 2.70 7.26 8.84
C ALA A 92 2.96 8.22 10.00
N GLU A 93 2.33 9.39 10.00
CA GLU A 93 2.31 10.25 11.19
C GLU A 93 1.36 9.67 12.23
N GLN A 94 0.26 9.09 11.77
CA GLN A 94 -0.71 8.35 12.59
C GLN A 94 -0.93 6.99 11.95
N ARG A 95 -1.53 6.09 12.68
CA ARG A 95 -1.86 4.76 12.17
C ARG A 95 -2.72 4.85 10.93
N PHE A 96 -2.42 4.04 9.92
CA PHE A 96 -3.27 3.94 8.75
C PHE A 96 -3.17 2.54 8.14
N LYS A 97 -4.23 2.16 7.42
CA LYS A 97 -4.27 0.92 6.64
C LYS A 97 -4.41 1.26 5.18
N MET A 98 -3.79 0.46 4.34
CA MET A 98 -3.87 0.65 2.89
C MET A 98 -3.94 -0.68 2.15
N LEU A 99 -4.51 -0.62 0.95
CA LEU A 99 -4.46 -1.70 -0.02
C LEU A 99 -3.48 -1.27 -1.09
N LEU A 100 -2.55 -2.15 -1.43
CA LEU A 100 -1.59 -1.91 -2.50
C LEU A 100 -1.84 -2.91 -3.63
N VAL A 101 -2.17 -2.39 -4.80
CA VAL A 101 -2.33 -3.20 -6.01
C VAL A 101 -1.13 -2.91 -6.90
N MET A 102 -0.33 -3.93 -7.15
CA MET A 102 0.84 -3.80 -8.01
C MET A 102 0.58 -4.54 -9.31
N VAL A 103 0.74 -3.82 -10.41
CA VAL A 103 0.56 -4.39 -11.74
C VAL A 103 1.92 -4.47 -12.40
N ARG A 104 2.31 -5.68 -12.77
CA ARG A 104 3.61 -5.91 -13.34
C ARG A 104 3.72 -5.26 -14.72
N SER A 105 4.84 -4.57 -14.95
CA SER A 105 5.11 -4.01 -16.26
C SER A 105 5.55 -5.12 -17.21
N ASP A 106 4.99 -5.10 -18.44
CA ASP A 106 5.39 -6.02 -19.49
C ASP A 106 6.64 -5.55 -20.21
N THR A 107 7.00 -4.29 -20.03
CA THR A 107 8.20 -3.74 -20.66
C THR A 107 9.42 -4.21 -19.93
N ALA A 108 10.26 -4.88 -20.63
CA ALA A 108 11.52 -5.36 -20.09
C ALA A 108 12.49 -4.21 -19.89
#